data_8102ea03c3116b7952713bbcead847c2
#
_entry.id   8102ea03c3116b7952713bbcead847c2
#
_cell.length_a   1.000
_cell.length_b   1.000
_cell.length_c   1.000
_cell.angle_alpha   90.00
_cell.angle_beta   90.00
_cell.angle_gamma   90.00
#
_symmetry.space_group_name_H-M   'P 1'
#
loop_
_entity.id
_entity.type
_entity.pdbx_description
1 polymer ?
#
loop_
_entity_poly.entity_id
_entity_poly.type
_entity_poly.pdbx_seq_one_letter_code
_entity_poly.pdbx_strand_id
1 'polypeptide(L)'
;FVAQSAGMDYIGPFTFNSARSILGGIVLIPVIYVLDKKRKEKISQGKEVIQNKKTLIIGGICCGFFLMLGSSLQQIGIQYTTAGKAGFITALYILIVPILGLSVGKKAGIKVWIGVVLAVIGMYFLCMTSGLSIAKGDFYILLGSVAFSFHILVIDHFSPKVDGVKMSCIQFFVCGILCMIPTILFEHPEIYSILQAWKPIAYAGIMSCGVGYTLQIVAQKNTDPTVASLLLSLESVFS
;
A
#
# COMPACT_ATOMS: atom_id res chain seq x y z
N PHE A 1 0.64 2.51 -10.94
CA PHE A 1 1.35 1.54 -11.80
C PHE A 1 2.24 2.21 -12.85
N VAL A 2 1.79 3.23 -13.59
CA VAL A 2 2.59 3.91 -14.63
C VAL A 2 3.91 4.47 -14.08
N ALA A 3 3.88 5.21 -12.95
CA ALA A 3 5.11 5.73 -12.33
C ALA A 3 6.03 4.61 -11.82
N GLN A 4 5.46 3.49 -11.36
CA GLN A 4 6.21 2.32 -10.93
C GLN A 4 6.92 1.65 -12.11
N SER A 5 6.23 1.49 -13.24
CA SER A 5 6.82 0.95 -14.47
C SER A 5 7.93 1.86 -15.00
N ALA A 6 7.68 3.17 -15.11
CA ALA A 6 8.68 4.14 -15.56
C ALA A 6 9.92 4.23 -14.63
N GLY A 7 9.77 3.93 -13.36
CA GLY A 7 10.89 3.87 -12.41
C GLY A 7 11.83 2.70 -12.70
N MET A 8 11.30 1.59 -13.22
CA MET A 8 12.09 0.38 -13.52
C MET A 8 13.04 0.54 -14.71
N ASP A 9 12.87 1.58 -15.53
CA ASP A 9 13.79 1.89 -16.62
C ASP A 9 15.14 2.42 -16.10
N TYR A 10 15.21 2.86 -14.85
CA TYR A 10 16.38 3.51 -14.26
C TYR A 10 17.00 2.75 -13.10
N ILE A 11 16.17 2.16 -12.23
CA ILE A 11 16.60 1.55 -10.95
C ILE A 11 15.82 0.27 -10.67
N GLY A 12 16.40 -0.59 -9.84
CA GLY A 12 15.77 -1.84 -9.43
C GLY A 12 14.54 -1.68 -8.54
N PRO A 13 13.73 -2.75 -8.39
CA PRO A 13 12.48 -2.74 -7.64
C PRO A 13 12.64 -2.38 -6.17
N PHE A 14 13.68 -2.86 -5.49
CA PHE A 14 13.90 -2.57 -4.08
C PHE A 14 14.40 -1.15 -3.86
N THR A 15 15.30 -0.66 -4.74
CA THR A 15 15.77 0.73 -4.73
C THR A 15 14.61 1.70 -4.90
N PHE A 16 13.74 1.45 -5.87
CA PHE A 16 12.56 2.28 -6.10
C PHE A 16 11.62 2.29 -4.89
N ASN A 17 11.32 1.12 -4.33
CA ASN A 17 10.45 1.00 -3.15
C ASN A 17 11.06 1.65 -1.91
N SER A 18 12.37 1.50 -1.70
CA SER A 18 13.08 2.16 -0.60
C SER A 18 13.01 3.69 -0.73
N ALA A 19 13.39 4.23 -1.88
CA ALA A 19 13.42 5.66 -2.12
C ALA A 19 12.04 6.32 -1.99
N ARG A 20 11.00 5.76 -2.63
CA ARG A 20 9.63 6.31 -2.57
C ARG A 20 9.04 6.23 -1.15
N SER A 21 9.33 5.15 -0.42
CA SER A 21 8.81 4.98 0.94
C SER A 21 9.48 5.94 1.92
N ILE A 22 10.81 6.07 1.87
CA ILE A 22 11.52 7.05 2.71
C ILE A 22 11.03 8.48 2.41
N LEU A 23 10.87 8.83 1.13
CA LEU A 23 10.34 10.14 0.74
C LEU A 23 8.92 10.35 1.27
N GLY A 24 8.04 9.34 1.17
CA GLY A 24 6.69 9.37 1.73
C GLY A 24 6.68 9.60 3.24
N GLY A 25 7.58 8.93 3.97
CA GLY A 25 7.76 9.13 5.41
C GLY A 25 8.21 10.56 5.74
N ILE A 26 9.19 11.09 5.01
CA ILE A 26 9.71 12.46 5.20
C ILE A 26 8.63 13.50 4.96
N VAL A 27 7.83 13.35 3.91
CA VAL A 27 6.73 14.29 3.57
C VAL A 27 5.66 14.33 4.66
N LEU A 28 5.46 13.23 5.41
CA LEU A 28 4.49 13.19 6.50
C LEU A 28 4.97 13.88 7.79
N ILE A 29 6.28 14.07 7.99
CA ILE A 29 6.81 14.71 9.21
C ILE A 29 6.22 16.11 9.43
N PRO A 30 6.26 17.05 8.47
CA PRO A 30 5.65 18.37 8.65
C PRO A 30 4.13 18.32 8.83
N VAL A 31 3.46 17.38 8.16
CA VAL A 31 2.01 17.16 8.33
C VAL A 31 1.69 16.75 9.77
N ILE A 32 2.44 15.78 10.31
CA ILE A 32 2.30 15.33 11.71
C ILE A 32 2.54 16.49 12.68
N TYR A 33 3.57 17.31 12.45
CA TYR A 33 3.87 18.46 13.30
C TYR A 33 2.69 19.44 13.38
N VAL A 34 2.09 19.78 12.24
CA VAL A 34 0.92 20.67 12.17
C VAL A 34 -0.30 20.05 12.87
N LEU A 35 -0.55 18.76 12.62
CA LEU A 35 -1.67 18.04 13.23
C LEU A 35 -1.51 17.89 14.76
N ASP A 36 -0.29 17.62 15.24
CA ASP A 36 0.00 17.50 16.66
C ASP A 36 -0.22 18.81 17.42
N LYS A 37 0.09 19.95 16.80
CA LYS A 37 -0.18 21.26 17.40
C LYS A 37 -1.69 21.44 17.66
N LYS A 38 -2.53 21.16 16.65
CA LYS A 38 -3.99 21.23 16.76
C LYS A 38 -4.55 20.20 17.76
N ARG A 39 -3.91 19.03 17.85
CA ARG A 39 -4.34 17.95 18.74
C ARG A 39 -4.03 18.25 20.22
N LYS A 40 -2.87 18.84 20.50
CA LYS A 40 -2.54 19.28 21.87
C LYS A 40 -3.58 20.26 22.42
N GLU A 41 -4.08 21.16 21.59
CA GLU A 41 -5.15 22.09 21.95
C GLU A 41 -6.45 21.34 22.29
N LYS A 42 -6.82 20.31 21.55
CA LYS A 42 -8.01 19.48 21.81
C LYS A 42 -7.88 18.62 23.08
N ILE A 43 -6.69 18.07 23.33
CA ILE A 43 -6.40 17.28 24.54
C ILE A 43 -6.50 18.17 25.78
N SER A 44 -5.94 19.40 25.72
CA SER A 44 -6.05 20.36 26.83
C SER A 44 -7.49 20.77 27.15
N GLN A 45 -8.40 20.66 26.17
CA GLN A 45 -9.84 20.90 26.32
C GLN A 45 -10.63 19.63 26.71
N GLY A 46 -9.96 18.49 27.00
CA GLY A 46 -10.61 17.23 27.36
C GLY A 46 -11.38 16.54 26.22
N LYS A 47 -11.19 16.97 24.97
CA LYS A 47 -11.90 16.47 23.78
C LYS A 47 -11.25 15.26 23.10
N GLU A 48 -10.06 14.86 23.49
CA GLU A 48 -9.31 13.76 22.86
C GLU A 48 -8.47 13.00 23.89
N VAL A 49 -8.34 11.68 23.72
CA VAL A 49 -7.63 10.78 24.63
C VAL A 49 -6.18 10.56 24.14
N ILE A 50 -5.25 10.41 25.08
CA ILE A 50 -3.85 10.07 24.79
C ILE A 50 -3.78 8.64 24.26
N GLN A 51 -3.20 8.49 23.05
CA GLN A 51 -3.06 7.19 22.40
C GLN A 51 -1.88 6.39 22.95
N ASN A 52 -2.01 5.06 22.92
CA ASN A 52 -0.94 4.16 23.35
C ASN A 52 0.19 4.11 22.30
N LYS A 53 1.36 4.67 22.67
CA LYS A 53 2.56 4.68 21.81
C LYS A 53 3.02 3.30 21.39
N LYS A 54 2.93 2.29 22.26
CA LYS A 54 3.32 0.91 21.96
C LYS A 54 2.46 0.33 20.85
N THR A 55 1.13 0.51 20.92
CA THR A 55 0.19 0.06 19.90
C THR A 55 0.45 0.76 18.56
N LEU A 56 0.78 2.04 18.56
CA LEU A 56 1.13 2.80 17.36
C LEU A 56 2.38 2.25 16.68
N ILE A 57 3.45 2.01 17.46
CA ILE A 57 4.72 1.49 16.92
C ILE A 57 4.53 0.08 16.35
N ILE A 58 3.87 -0.81 17.09
CA ILE A 58 3.61 -2.19 16.63
C ILE A 58 2.76 -2.17 15.36
N GLY A 59 1.69 -1.36 15.32
CA GLY A 59 0.84 -1.22 14.13
C GLY A 59 1.63 -0.72 12.92
N GLY A 60 2.45 0.31 13.10
CA GLY A 60 3.31 0.84 12.04
C GLY A 60 4.34 -0.16 11.53
N ILE A 61 4.97 -0.94 12.41
CA ILE A 61 5.93 -1.99 12.04
C ILE A 61 5.24 -3.11 11.27
N CYS A 62 4.10 -3.62 11.75
CA CYS A 62 3.35 -4.66 11.06
C CYS A 62 2.85 -4.19 9.69
N CYS A 63 2.29 -2.99 9.59
CA CYS A 63 1.87 -2.40 8.32
C CYS A 63 3.07 -2.24 7.37
N GLY A 64 4.20 -1.73 7.85
CA GLY A 64 5.42 -1.52 7.06
C GLY A 64 6.01 -2.82 6.52
N PHE A 65 5.97 -3.89 7.30
CA PHE A 65 6.40 -5.22 6.86
C PHE A 65 5.55 -5.77 5.72
N PHE A 66 4.22 -5.77 5.87
CA PHE A 66 3.34 -6.27 4.80
C PHE A 66 3.34 -5.35 3.59
N LEU A 67 3.48 -4.04 3.78
CA LEU A 67 3.65 -3.09 2.68
C LEU A 67 4.94 -3.37 1.90
N MET A 68 6.06 -3.60 2.58
CA MET A 68 7.35 -3.96 1.97
C MET A 68 7.19 -5.24 1.16
N LEU A 69 6.60 -6.28 1.73
CA LEU A 69 6.43 -7.57 1.06
C LEU A 69 5.55 -7.43 -0.19
N GLY A 70 4.36 -6.83 -0.04
CA GLY A 70 3.43 -6.63 -1.15
C GLY A 70 3.99 -5.77 -2.26
N SER A 71 4.56 -4.61 -1.91
CA SER A 71 5.12 -3.69 -2.90
C SER A 71 6.36 -4.23 -3.61
N SER A 72 7.22 -4.99 -2.92
CA SER A 72 8.41 -5.59 -3.54
C SER A 72 8.03 -6.70 -4.52
N LEU A 73 7.12 -7.58 -4.12
CA LEU A 73 6.61 -8.64 -5.02
C LEU A 73 5.90 -8.05 -6.24
N GLN A 74 5.08 -7.03 -6.04
CA GLN A 74 4.41 -6.32 -7.12
C GLN A 74 5.42 -5.64 -8.06
N GLN A 75 6.44 -4.97 -7.50
CA GLN A 75 7.44 -4.25 -8.28
C GLN A 75 8.34 -5.19 -9.10
N ILE A 76 8.70 -6.35 -8.54
CA ILE A 76 9.38 -7.43 -9.28
C ILE A 76 8.48 -7.93 -10.42
N GLY A 77 7.21 -8.16 -10.13
CA GLY A 77 6.26 -8.68 -11.11
C GLY A 77 6.00 -7.75 -12.29
N ILE A 78 5.93 -6.44 -12.05
CA ILE A 78 5.71 -5.42 -13.11
C ILE A 78 6.81 -5.45 -14.19
N GLN A 79 8.02 -5.88 -13.87
CA GLN A 79 9.10 -6.02 -14.86
C GLN A 79 8.82 -7.09 -15.94
N TYR A 80 7.90 -8.03 -15.66
CA TYR A 80 7.61 -9.19 -16.51
C TYR A 80 6.18 -9.23 -17.02
N THR A 81 5.36 -8.20 -16.79
CA THR A 81 3.97 -8.13 -17.23
C THR A 81 3.55 -6.69 -17.54
N THR A 82 2.37 -6.50 -18.11
CA THR A 82 1.84 -5.16 -18.43
C THR A 82 1.25 -4.49 -17.19
N ALA A 83 1.25 -3.16 -17.16
CA ALA A 83 0.67 -2.38 -16.05
C ALA A 83 -0.82 -2.73 -15.80
N GLY A 84 -1.62 -2.87 -16.86
CA GLY A 84 -3.03 -3.25 -16.75
C GLY A 84 -3.22 -4.64 -16.15
N LYS A 85 -2.42 -5.63 -16.57
CA LYS A 85 -2.47 -6.99 -16.03
C LYS A 85 -1.98 -7.02 -14.58
N ALA A 86 -0.93 -6.25 -14.25
CA ALA A 86 -0.45 -6.07 -12.89
C ALA A 86 -1.53 -5.48 -11.99
N GLY A 87 -2.25 -4.46 -12.46
CA GLY A 87 -3.39 -3.87 -11.75
C GLY A 87 -4.49 -4.87 -11.47
N PHE A 88 -4.90 -5.65 -12.49
CA PHE A 88 -5.92 -6.70 -12.35
C PHE A 88 -5.53 -7.74 -11.29
N ILE A 89 -4.31 -8.30 -11.39
CA ILE A 89 -3.87 -9.36 -10.47
C ILE A 89 -3.69 -8.80 -9.05
N THR A 90 -3.15 -7.59 -8.91
CA THR A 90 -3.07 -6.93 -7.60
C THR A 90 -4.46 -6.78 -6.99
N ALA A 91 -5.44 -6.33 -7.76
CA ALA A 91 -6.79 -6.10 -7.28
C ALA A 91 -7.53 -7.39 -6.87
N LEU A 92 -6.99 -8.59 -7.11
CA LEU A 92 -7.53 -9.84 -6.57
C LEU A 92 -7.53 -9.88 -5.03
N TYR A 93 -6.84 -8.94 -4.34
CA TYR A 93 -7.03 -8.77 -2.90
C TYR A 93 -8.50 -8.51 -2.52
N ILE A 94 -9.32 -8.03 -3.44
CA ILE A 94 -10.77 -7.88 -3.25
C ILE A 94 -11.49 -9.20 -2.90
N LEU A 95 -10.98 -10.33 -3.41
CA LEU A 95 -11.45 -11.68 -3.06
C LEU A 95 -10.78 -12.20 -1.79
N ILE A 96 -9.48 -11.93 -1.65
CA ILE A 96 -8.67 -12.50 -0.59
C ILE A 96 -9.00 -11.86 0.76
N VAL A 97 -9.22 -10.54 0.81
CA VAL A 97 -9.54 -9.82 2.05
C VAL A 97 -10.79 -10.35 2.75
N PRO A 98 -11.95 -10.50 2.10
CA PRO A 98 -13.12 -11.06 2.77
C PRO A 98 -12.93 -12.53 3.16
N ILE A 99 -12.22 -13.35 2.38
CA ILE A 99 -11.92 -14.74 2.71
C ILE A 99 -11.06 -14.82 3.99
N LEU A 100 -9.97 -14.04 4.05
CA LEU A 100 -9.14 -13.94 5.25
C LEU A 100 -9.91 -13.29 6.42
N GLY A 101 -10.80 -12.33 6.13
CA GLY A 101 -11.64 -11.70 7.12
C GLY A 101 -12.57 -12.68 7.85
N LEU A 102 -13.07 -13.69 7.14
CA LEU A 102 -13.88 -14.76 7.76
C LEU A 102 -13.09 -15.53 8.83
N SER A 103 -11.79 -15.79 8.60
CA SER A 103 -10.92 -16.45 9.57
C SER A 103 -10.72 -15.66 10.86
N VAL A 104 -10.88 -14.33 10.79
CA VAL A 104 -10.75 -13.40 11.93
C VAL A 104 -12.13 -13.05 12.53
N GLY A 105 -13.18 -13.77 12.13
CA GLY A 105 -14.55 -13.60 12.64
C GLY A 105 -15.33 -12.43 12.03
N LYS A 106 -14.83 -11.81 10.96
CA LYS A 106 -15.56 -10.77 10.22
C LYS A 106 -16.52 -11.40 9.23
N LYS A 107 -17.74 -10.86 9.15
CA LYS A 107 -18.77 -11.37 8.22
C LYS A 107 -19.06 -10.28 7.19
N ALA A 108 -18.75 -10.55 5.93
CA ALA A 108 -19.20 -9.72 4.82
C ALA A 108 -20.64 -10.09 4.45
N GLY A 109 -21.52 -9.10 4.35
CA GLY A 109 -22.92 -9.31 3.92
C GLY A 109 -23.02 -9.73 2.45
N ILE A 110 -24.14 -10.36 2.07
CA ILE A 110 -24.37 -10.85 0.69
C ILE A 110 -24.21 -9.74 -0.36
N LYS A 111 -24.60 -8.51 -0.05
CA LYS A 111 -24.46 -7.36 -0.96
C LYS A 111 -23.01 -7.06 -1.31
N VAL A 112 -22.10 -7.24 -0.33
CA VAL A 112 -20.66 -7.06 -0.51
C VAL A 112 -20.11 -8.14 -1.44
N TRP A 113 -20.52 -9.41 -1.26
CA TRP A 113 -20.11 -10.51 -2.14
C TRP A 113 -20.60 -10.32 -3.59
N ILE A 114 -21.82 -9.83 -3.79
CA ILE A 114 -22.31 -9.48 -5.13
C ILE A 114 -21.42 -8.38 -5.74
N GLY A 115 -21.06 -7.33 -4.96
CA GLY A 115 -20.15 -6.28 -5.40
C GLY A 115 -18.78 -6.80 -5.77
N VAL A 116 -18.22 -7.72 -4.99
CA VAL A 116 -16.92 -8.39 -5.25
C VAL A 116 -16.97 -9.14 -6.58
N VAL A 117 -17.99 -9.95 -6.82
CA VAL A 117 -18.14 -10.71 -8.08
C VAL A 117 -18.27 -9.76 -9.28
N LEU A 118 -19.09 -8.72 -9.18
CA LEU A 118 -19.25 -7.74 -10.25
C LEU A 118 -17.95 -6.97 -10.53
N ALA A 119 -17.20 -6.60 -9.49
CA ALA A 119 -15.92 -5.91 -9.64
C ALA A 119 -14.87 -6.79 -10.33
N VAL A 120 -14.77 -8.07 -9.96
CA VAL A 120 -13.85 -9.03 -10.60
C VAL A 120 -14.21 -9.22 -12.08
N ILE A 121 -15.48 -9.37 -12.41
CA ILE A 121 -15.94 -9.49 -13.80
C ILE A 121 -15.61 -8.22 -14.57
N GLY A 122 -15.93 -7.04 -14.02
CA GLY A 122 -15.65 -5.76 -14.66
C GLY A 122 -14.14 -5.55 -14.90
N MET A 123 -13.31 -5.84 -13.91
CA MET A 123 -11.84 -5.75 -14.04
C MET A 123 -11.30 -6.75 -15.06
N TYR A 124 -11.85 -7.97 -15.12
CA TYR A 124 -11.46 -8.94 -16.12
C TYR A 124 -11.67 -8.39 -17.54
N PHE A 125 -12.85 -7.85 -17.84
CA PHE A 125 -13.12 -7.26 -19.16
C PHE A 125 -12.28 -6.02 -19.45
N LEU A 126 -11.92 -5.24 -18.42
CA LEU A 126 -11.10 -4.03 -18.60
C LEU A 126 -9.62 -4.36 -18.89
N CYS A 127 -9.08 -5.35 -18.21
CA CYS A 127 -7.63 -5.58 -18.18
C CYS A 127 -7.17 -6.73 -19.10
N MET A 128 -8.04 -7.65 -19.50
CA MET A 128 -7.69 -8.86 -20.25
C MET A 128 -7.98 -8.71 -21.76
N THR A 129 -7.38 -7.72 -22.39
CA THR A 129 -7.50 -7.49 -23.84
C THR A 129 -6.59 -8.37 -24.71
N SER A 130 -5.57 -9.02 -24.14
CA SER A 130 -4.48 -9.70 -24.88
C SER A 130 -4.22 -11.15 -24.44
N GLY A 131 -5.27 -11.99 -24.35
CA GLY A 131 -5.11 -13.43 -24.12
C GLY A 131 -4.66 -13.85 -22.71
N LEU A 132 -5.06 -15.05 -22.29
CA LEU A 132 -4.73 -15.65 -20.98
C LEU A 132 -3.35 -16.36 -21.01
N SER A 133 -2.26 -15.65 -21.21
CA SER A 133 -0.94 -16.22 -20.96
C SER A 133 -0.48 -15.87 -19.55
N ILE A 134 -0.18 -16.87 -18.74
CA ILE A 134 0.38 -16.66 -17.39
C ILE A 134 1.89 -16.41 -17.53
N ALA A 135 2.30 -15.18 -17.24
CA ALA A 135 3.71 -14.81 -17.20
C ALA A 135 4.31 -15.07 -15.81
N LYS A 136 5.62 -15.21 -15.73
CA LYS A 136 6.34 -15.35 -14.45
C LYS A 136 6.05 -14.19 -13.49
N GLY A 137 5.89 -12.97 -14.02
CA GLY A 137 5.54 -11.79 -13.24
C GLY A 137 4.19 -11.88 -12.55
N ASP A 138 3.20 -12.54 -13.19
CA ASP A 138 1.85 -12.67 -12.66
C ASP A 138 1.83 -13.41 -11.32
N PHE A 139 2.69 -14.41 -11.17
CA PHE A 139 2.83 -15.15 -9.92
C PHE A 139 3.37 -14.29 -8.78
N TYR A 140 4.38 -13.46 -9.05
CA TYR A 140 4.89 -12.51 -8.05
C TYR A 140 3.82 -11.50 -7.63
N ILE A 141 3.06 -10.98 -8.58
CA ILE A 141 1.98 -10.02 -8.29
C ILE A 141 0.85 -10.68 -7.49
N LEU A 142 0.51 -11.93 -7.80
CA LEU A 142 -0.49 -12.68 -7.03
C LEU A 142 -0.06 -12.88 -5.57
N LEU A 143 1.19 -13.26 -5.32
CA LEU A 143 1.74 -13.31 -3.97
C LEU A 143 1.74 -11.93 -3.30
N GLY A 144 2.03 -10.87 -4.06
CA GLY A 144 1.92 -9.49 -3.62
C GLY A 144 0.50 -9.12 -3.20
N SER A 145 -0.53 -9.57 -3.96
CA SER A 145 -1.93 -9.31 -3.61
C SER A 145 -2.34 -9.99 -2.30
N VAL A 146 -1.78 -11.16 -1.99
CA VAL A 146 -1.96 -11.81 -0.67
C VAL A 146 -1.33 -10.96 0.43
N ALA A 147 -0.11 -10.45 0.23
CA ALA A 147 0.56 -9.59 1.20
C ALA A 147 -0.20 -8.27 1.42
N PHE A 148 -0.73 -7.65 0.35
CA PHE A 148 -1.59 -6.48 0.47
C PHE A 148 -2.91 -6.78 1.19
N SER A 149 -3.46 -7.98 1.05
CA SER A 149 -4.65 -8.39 1.81
C SER A 149 -4.37 -8.42 3.32
N PHE A 150 -3.23 -8.96 3.73
CA PHE A 150 -2.79 -8.88 5.13
C PHE A 150 -2.55 -7.45 5.57
N HIS A 151 -1.94 -6.61 4.74
CA HIS A 151 -1.73 -5.19 5.02
C HIS A 151 -3.07 -4.48 5.31
N ILE A 152 -4.10 -4.69 4.48
CA ILE A 152 -5.44 -4.13 4.68
C ILE A 152 -6.05 -4.59 6.01
N LEU A 153 -5.93 -5.88 6.37
CA LEU A 153 -6.45 -6.41 7.63
C LEU A 153 -5.69 -5.88 8.86
N VAL A 154 -4.38 -5.68 8.74
CA VAL A 154 -3.56 -5.09 9.80
C VAL A 154 -3.93 -3.62 10.01
N ILE A 155 -4.13 -2.85 8.93
CA ILE A 155 -4.64 -1.48 9.02
C ILE A 155 -5.98 -1.46 9.74
N ASP A 156 -6.91 -2.31 9.35
CA ASP A 156 -8.24 -2.40 9.97
C ASP A 156 -8.17 -2.69 11.48
N HIS A 157 -7.23 -3.55 11.89
CA HIS A 157 -7.05 -3.87 13.31
C HIS A 157 -6.48 -2.70 14.12
N PHE A 158 -5.52 -1.96 13.57
CA PHE A 158 -4.78 -0.94 14.32
C PHE A 158 -5.32 0.49 14.13
N SER A 159 -5.84 0.85 12.95
CA SER A 159 -6.25 2.22 12.63
C SER A 159 -7.33 2.80 13.58
N PRO A 160 -8.28 2.03 14.14
CA PRO A 160 -9.22 2.57 15.11
C PRO A 160 -8.57 2.97 16.46
N LYS A 161 -7.41 2.38 16.79
CA LYS A 161 -6.75 2.48 18.10
C LYS A 161 -5.66 3.56 18.14
N VAL A 162 -5.20 4.03 16.97
CA VAL A 162 -4.02 4.90 16.85
C VAL A 162 -4.25 6.05 15.86
N ASP A 163 -3.31 7.00 15.85
CA ASP A 163 -3.27 8.05 14.84
C ASP A 163 -2.83 7.47 13.49
N GLY A 164 -3.74 7.52 12.50
CA GLY A 164 -3.49 6.95 11.18
C GLY A 164 -2.33 7.61 10.44
N VAL A 165 -2.14 8.93 10.59
CA VAL A 165 -1.05 9.65 9.92
C VAL A 165 0.30 9.27 10.50
N LYS A 166 0.39 9.14 11.83
CA LYS A 166 1.62 8.68 12.50
C LYS A 166 1.92 7.23 12.18
N MET A 167 0.90 6.37 12.15
CA MET A 167 1.05 4.96 11.75
C MET A 167 1.54 4.85 10.31
N SER A 168 1.02 5.69 9.40
CA SER A 168 1.47 5.80 8.02
C SER A 168 2.94 6.20 7.90
N CYS A 169 3.37 7.20 8.66
CA CYS A 169 4.76 7.63 8.68
C CYS A 169 5.71 6.49 9.13
N ILE A 170 5.36 5.79 10.22
CA ILE A 170 6.15 4.66 10.73
C ILE A 170 6.22 3.54 9.69
N GLN A 171 5.08 3.16 9.06
CA GLN A 171 5.08 2.09 8.06
C GLN A 171 5.98 2.41 6.87
N PHE A 172 6.06 3.67 6.43
CA PHE A 172 6.91 4.04 5.30
C PHE A 172 8.40 3.98 5.66
N PHE A 173 8.79 4.45 6.84
CA PHE A 173 10.18 4.27 7.28
C PHE A 173 10.54 2.80 7.44
N VAL A 174 9.67 1.98 8.02
CA VAL A 174 9.89 0.54 8.13
C VAL A 174 10.00 -0.11 6.76
N CYS A 175 9.06 0.16 5.84
CA CYS A 175 9.10 -0.35 4.47
C CYS A 175 10.38 0.07 3.75
N GLY A 176 10.75 1.35 3.82
CA GLY A 176 11.95 1.88 3.18
C GLY A 176 13.24 1.26 3.69
N ILE A 177 13.38 1.13 5.03
CA ILE A 177 14.55 0.51 5.67
C ILE A 177 14.63 -0.99 5.32
N LEU A 178 13.51 -1.72 5.36
CA LEU A 178 13.50 -3.13 4.99
C LEU A 178 13.81 -3.35 3.51
N CYS A 179 13.36 -2.47 2.59
CA CYS A 179 13.72 -2.52 1.18
C CYS A 179 15.20 -2.15 0.94
N MET A 180 15.81 -1.34 1.81
CA MET A 180 17.24 -0.97 1.67
C MET A 180 18.16 -2.18 1.82
N ILE A 181 17.77 -3.19 2.60
CA ILE A 181 18.57 -4.41 2.77
C ILE A 181 18.79 -5.13 1.42
N PRO A 182 17.74 -5.56 0.70
CA PRO A 182 17.92 -6.19 -0.62
C PRO A 182 18.47 -5.21 -1.68
N THR A 183 18.23 -3.90 -1.57
CA THR A 183 18.86 -2.90 -2.43
C THR A 183 20.39 -2.99 -2.35
N ILE A 184 20.96 -3.01 -1.15
CA ILE A 184 22.41 -3.07 -0.95
C ILE A 184 22.97 -4.44 -1.33
N LEU A 185 22.20 -5.52 -1.08
CA LEU A 185 22.70 -6.88 -1.32
C LEU A 185 22.63 -7.31 -2.80
N PHE A 186 21.67 -6.82 -3.57
CA PHE A 186 21.36 -7.35 -4.90
C PHE A 186 21.36 -6.33 -6.03
N GLU A 187 21.07 -5.06 -5.76
CA GLU A 187 20.86 -4.06 -6.81
C GLU A 187 22.06 -3.12 -6.99
N HIS A 188 22.77 -2.77 -5.92
CA HIS A 188 23.93 -1.85 -5.92
C HIS A 188 23.73 -0.60 -6.80
N PRO A 189 22.65 0.18 -6.61
CA PRO A 189 22.29 1.27 -7.49
C PRO A 189 23.33 2.39 -7.46
N GLU A 190 23.63 2.96 -8.63
CA GLU A 190 24.39 4.19 -8.71
C GLU A 190 23.54 5.39 -8.33
N ILE A 191 24.13 6.37 -7.64
CA ILE A 191 23.43 7.61 -7.23
C ILE A 191 22.86 8.33 -8.46
N TYR A 192 23.60 8.31 -9.56
CA TYR A 192 23.16 8.92 -10.82
C TYR A 192 21.86 8.32 -11.35
N SER A 193 21.72 7.00 -11.33
CA SER A 193 20.50 6.29 -11.74
C SER A 193 19.30 6.64 -10.86
N ILE A 194 19.53 6.76 -9.54
CA ILE A 194 18.48 7.22 -8.59
C ILE A 194 18.03 8.65 -8.93
N LEU A 195 18.99 9.52 -9.26
CA LEU A 195 18.68 10.90 -9.64
C LEU A 195 17.94 10.97 -10.98
N GLN A 196 18.20 10.09 -11.95
CA GLN A 196 17.43 10.02 -13.19
C GLN A 196 15.96 9.60 -12.93
N ALA A 197 15.73 8.72 -11.96
CA ALA A 197 14.40 8.26 -11.55
C ALA A 197 13.64 9.27 -10.65
N TRP A 198 14.12 10.51 -10.45
CA TRP A 198 13.55 11.44 -9.49
C TRP A 198 12.05 11.74 -9.69
N LYS A 199 11.60 11.86 -10.95
CA LYS A 199 10.19 12.14 -11.27
C LYS A 199 9.26 11.01 -10.80
N PRO A 200 9.46 9.74 -11.23
CA PRO A 200 8.63 8.63 -10.75
C PRO A 200 8.77 8.42 -9.23
N ILE A 201 9.96 8.60 -8.64
CA ILE A 201 10.15 8.51 -7.18
C ILE A 201 9.37 9.61 -6.46
N ALA A 202 9.46 10.86 -6.91
CA ALA A 202 8.74 11.98 -6.31
C ALA A 202 7.22 11.79 -6.40
N TYR A 203 6.70 11.42 -7.55
CA TYR A 203 5.28 11.14 -7.71
C TYR A 203 4.82 9.99 -6.80
N ALA A 204 5.50 8.85 -6.83
CA ALA A 204 5.13 7.70 -6.02
C ALA A 204 5.32 7.97 -4.51
N GLY A 205 6.38 8.68 -4.11
CA GLY A 205 6.63 9.01 -2.71
C GLY A 205 5.66 10.03 -2.14
N ILE A 206 5.35 11.10 -2.88
CA ILE A 206 4.48 12.17 -2.39
C ILE A 206 3.01 11.79 -2.58
N MET A 207 2.60 11.47 -3.82
CA MET A 207 1.18 11.26 -4.12
C MET A 207 0.70 9.88 -3.71
N SER A 208 1.42 8.81 -4.04
CA SER A 208 0.99 7.46 -3.68
C SER A 208 1.25 7.17 -2.18
N CYS A 209 2.50 7.29 -1.70
CA CYS A 209 2.80 7.03 -0.30
C CYS A 209 2.27 8.15 0.61
N GLY A 210 2.70 9.39 0.42
CA GLY A 210 2.35 10.51 1.30
C GLY A 210 0.85 10.78 1.38
N VAL A 211 0.14 10.76 0.26
CA VAL A 211 -1.30 11.05 0.21
C VAL A 211 -2.12 9.78 0.17
N GLY A 212 -1.98 8.94 -0.85
CA GLY A 212 -2.86 7.79 -1.11
C GLY A 212 -2.94 6.79 0.04
N TYR A 213 -1.83 6.19 0.42
CA TYR A 213 -1.81 5.22 1.53
C TYR A 213 -2.15 5.84 2.89
N THR A 214 -1.80 7.12 3.10
CA THR A 214 -2.16 7.81 4.35
C THR A 214 -3.67 8.02 4.44
N LEU A 215 -4.30 8.46 3.34
CA LEU A 215 -5.76 8.58 3.26
C LEU A 215 -6.44 7.22 3.41
N GLN A 216 -5.87 6.15 2.84
CA GLN A 216 -6.34 4.78 3.04
C GLN A 216 -6.40 4.44 4.54
N ILE A 217 -5.32 4.62 5.29
CA ILE A 217 -5.27 4.30 6.73
C ILE A 217 -6.30 5.13 7.51
N VAL A 218 -6.42 6.41 7.21
CA VAL A 218 -7.36 7.31 7.88
C VAL A 218 -8.81 6.92 7.57
N ALA A 219 -9.12 6.60 6.30
CA ALA A 219 -10.47 6.21 5.87
C ALA A 219 -10.86 4.81 6.41
N GLN A 220 -9.93 3.86 6.42
CA GLN A 220 -10.17 2.50 6.91
C GLN A 220 -10.51 2.45 8.41
N LYS A 221 -10.21 3.50 9.18
CA LYS A 221 -10.58 3.57 10.59
C LYS A 221 -12.08 3.31 10.85
N ASN A 222 -12.94 3.71 9.91
CA ASN A 222 -14.40 3.62 10.03
C ASN A 222 -15.04 2.82 8.88
N THR A 223 -14.25 2.06 8.13
CA THR A 223 -14.69 1.33 6.93
C THR A 223 -14.37 -0.15 7.08
N ASP A 224 -15.31 -1.02 6.75
CA ASP A 224 -15.07 -2.47 6.71
C ASP A 224 -13.95 -2.79 5.70
N PRO A 225 -13.01 -3.69 6.03
CA PRO A 225 -11.86 -4.00 5.17
C PRO A 225 -12.26 -4.54 3.79
N THR A 226 -13.40 -5.24 3.67
CA THR A 226 -13.90 -5.72 2.38
C THR A 226 -14.40 -4.55 1.52
N VAL A 227 -15.09 -3.57 2.12
CA VAL A 227 -15.51 -2.36 1.42
C VAL A 227 -14.29 -1.51 1.04
N ALA A 228 -13.30 -1.42 1.93
CA ALA A 228 -12.05 -0.72 1.63
C ALA A 228 -11.32 -1.37 0.44
N SER A 229 -11.22 -2.71 0.40
CA SER A 229 -10.60 -3.42 -0.72
C SER A 229 -11.36 -3.20 -2.04
N LEU A 230 -12.69 -3.15 -2.02
CA LEU A 230 -13.52 -2.79 -3.19
C LEU A 230 -13.19 -1.40 -3.73
N LEU A 231 -13.10 -0.41 -2.85
CA LEU A 231 -12.77 0.97 -3.25
C LEU A 231 -11.34 1.09 -3.77
N LEU A 232 -10.39 0.43 -3.12
CA LEU A 232 -8.99 0.42 -3.53
C LEU A 232 -8.79 -0.24 -4.89
N SER A 233 -9.60 -1.27 -5.24
CA SER A 233 -9.49 -1.93 -6.54
C SER A 233 -9.80 -1.00 -7.73
N LEU A 234 -10.48 0.13 -7.51
CA LEU A 234 -10.67 1.15 -8.54
C LEU A 234 -9.36 1.77 -9.01
N GLU A 235 -8.27 1.63 -8.25
CA GLU A 235 -6.93 2.04 -8.71
C GLU A 235 -6.58 1.42 -10.06
N SER A 236 -6.93 0.15 -10.29
CA SER A 236 -6.68 -0.54 -11.55
C SER A 236 -7.50 0.00 -12.73
N VAL A 237 -8.59 0.71 -12.46
CA VAL A 237 -9.44 1.35 -13.48
C VAL A 237 -8.85 2.71 -13.88
N PHE A 238 -8.21 3.41 -12.94
CA PHE A 238 -7.67 4.77 -13.15
C PHE A 238 -6.16 4.79 -13.47
N SER A 239 -5.49 3.64 -13.46
CA SER A 239 -4.07 3.52 -13.79
C SER A 239 -3.84 3.14 -15.24
#